data_1113d77ef81eedabf55e3bd8ddc424fc
#
_entry.id   1113d77ef81eedabf55e3bd8ddc424fc
#
_cell.length_a   1.000
_cell.length_b   1.000
_cell.length_c   1.000
_cell.angle_alpha   90.00
_cell.angle_beta   90.00
_cell.angle_gamma   90.00
#
_symmetry.space_group_name_H-M   'P 1'
#
loop_
_entity.id
_entity.type
_entity.pdbx_description
1 polymer ?
#
loop_
_entity_poly.entity_id
_entity_poly.type
_entity_poly.pdbx_seq_one_letter_code
_entity_poly.pdbx_strand_id
1 'polypeptide(L)'
;RRVLFRSWWTTDIGGFQGGNVNDPAFHELLIRWFQWAVFTPVLRMHGYREPQIQPPERYRDGIPQCNSGSPNELWSYGEENYAIMQHWLTVRETLRPYIDALYRQAHLHGDPLMRPLFWHYPKDKQSWACEDQYLFGEDLLVAPVMQAGQRERDVWLPTGNSWIALNGERYAGGEHIRVPAALETIPVFIREGSPLIQQLVD
;
A
#
# COMPACT_ATOMS: atom_id res chain seq x y z
N ARG A 1 4.75 -13.71 6.47
CA ARG A 1 3.59 -14.63 6.40
C ARG A 1 2.50 -14.33 7.46
N ARG A 2 2.84 -13.93 8.68
CA ARG A 2 1.84 -13.70 9.77
C ARG A 2 0.98 -12.44 9.58
N VAL A 3 1.38 -11.51 8.74
CA VAL A 3 0.71 -10.21 8.53
C VAL A 3 -0.43 -10.31 7.52
N LEU A 4 -0.37 -11.27 6.58
CA LEU A 4 -1.33 -11.42 5.49
C LEU A 4 -2.73 -11.94 5.91
N PHE A 5 -2.91 -12.35 7.17
CA PHE A 5 -4.17 -12.89 7.68
C PHE A 5 -4.83 -11.97 8.72
N ARG A 6 -4.66 -10.66 8.61
CA ARG A 6 -5.23 -9.74 9.60
C ARG A 6 -6.22 -8.77 8.97
N SER A 7 -7.42 -8.72 9.55
CA SER A 7 -8.46 -7.77 9.15
C SER A 7 -8.23 -6.37 9.73
N TRP A 8 -7.60 -6.28 10.90
CA TRP A 8 -7.29 -5.03 11.61
C TRP A 8 -5.78 -4.90 11.72
N TRP A 9 -5.18 -4.28 10.72
CA TRP A 9 -3.73 -4.13 10.66
C TRP A 9 -3.34 -2.82 10.00
N THR A 10 -2.26 -2.24 10.48
CA THR A 10 -1.64 -1.03 9.95
C THR A 10 -0.15 -1.04 10.19
N THR A 11 0.55 -0.14 9.51
CA THR A 11 1.93 0.25 9.79
C THR A 11 2.03 1.75 9.95
N ASP A 12 3.11 2.21 10.57
CA ASP A 12 3.46 3.61 10.59
C ASP A 12 4.22 3.92 9.29
N ILE A 13 3.53 4.52 8.31
CA ILE A 13 4.10 4.82 6.99
C ILE A 13 5.35 5.67 7.15
N GLY A 14 6.48 5.20 6.60
CA GLY A 14 7.79 5.80 6.76
C GLY A 14 8.52 5.42 8.06
N GLY A 15 7.93 4.55 8.89
CA GLY A 15 8.49 4.10 10.18
C GLY A 15 8.10 4.98 11.35
N PHE A 16 8.11 4.41 12.56
CA PHE A 16 7.74 5.11 13.80
C PHE A 16 8.78 6.16 14.21
N GLN A 17 10.06 5.88 13.94
CA GLN A 17 11.18 6.75 14.31
C GLN A 17 12.13 6.94 13.13
N GLY A 18 12.74 8.14 13.06
CA GLY A 18 13.74 8.48 12.05
C GLY A 18 13.12 8.82 10.69
N GLY A 19 13.94 8.74 9.64
CA GLY A 19 13.59 9.20 8.31
C GLY A 19 13.78 10.72 8.17
N ASN A 20 14.77 11.10 7.36
CA ASN A 20 15.07 12.51 7.14
C ASN A 20 14.19 13.07 6.03
N VAL A 21 13.39 14.09 6.36
CA VAL A 21 12.48 14.75 5.41
C VAL A 21 13.18 15.41 4.22
N ASN A 22 14.51 15.60 4.30
CA ASN A 22 15.32 16.18 3.22
C ASN A 22 16.11 15.12 2.42
N ASP A 23 15.94 13.82 2.74
CA ASP A 23 16.68 12.75 2.07
C ASP A 23 15.82 12.14 0.92
N PRO A 24 16.28 12.27 -0.35
CA PRO A 24 15.57 11.68 -1.48
C PRO A 24 15.39 10.15 -1.39
N ALA A 25 16.33 9.42 -0.77
CA ALA A 25 16.20 7.98 -0.58
C ALA A 25 15.06 7.65 0.40
N PHE A 26 14.90 8.48 1.43
CA PHE A 26 13.76 8.36 2.34
C PHE A 26 12.43 8.72 1.64
N HIS A 27 12.43 9.69 0.73
CA HIS A 27 11.24 10.04 -0.05
C HIS A 27 10.76 8.86 -0.90
N GLU A 28 11.66 8.15 -1.59
CA GLU A 28 11.29 6.95 -2.33
C GLU A 28 10.68 5.88 -1.41
N LEU A 29 11.33 5.58 -0.27
CA LEU A 29 10.81 4.64 0.71
C LEU A 29 9.41 5.03 1.18
N LEU A 30 9.20 6.31 1.52
CA LEU A 30 7.92 6.83 1.99
C LEU A 30 6.83 6.67 0.94
N ILE A 31 7.11 7.02 -0.32
CA ILE A 31 6.15 6.89 -1.43
C ILE A 31 5.77 5.43 -1.65
N ARG A 32 6.76 4.51 -1.71
CA ARG A 32 6.50 3.08 -1.89
C ARG A 32 5.68 2.50 -0.73
N TRP A 33 5.97 2.93 0.48
CA TRP A 33 5.21 2.52 1.65
C TRP A 33 3.80 3.08 1.66
N PHE A 34 3.64 4.34 1.22
CA PHE A 34 2.31 4.96 1.09
C PHE A 34 1.45 4.25 0.05
N GLN A 35 2.00 3.99 -1.14
CA GLN A 35 1.34 3.23 -2.21
C GLN A 35 0.85 1.87 -1.71
N TRP A 36 1.71 1.13 -1.02
CA TRP A 36 1.33 -0.15 -0.43
C TRP A 36 0.23 0.02 0.63
N ALA A 37 0.31 1.01 1.49
CA ALA A 37 -0.65 1.26 2.56
C ALA A 37 -2.06 1.61 2.05
N VAL A 38 -2.18 2.12 0.83
CA VAL A 38 -3.49 2.33 0.16
C VAL A 38 -4.29 1.04 0.06
N PHE A 39 -3.61 -0.09 -0.13
CA PHE A 39 -4.20 -1.43 -0.27
C PHE A 39 -4.02 -2.28 1.00
N THR A 40 -4.02 -1.64 2.15
CA THR A 40 -4.03 -2.31 3.46
C THR A 40 -5.30 -1.98 4.24
N PRO A 41 -5.66 -2.71 5.29
CA PRO A 41 -6.87 -2.43 6.07
C PRO A 41 -6.91 -1.00 6.59
N VAL A 42 -5.88 -0.51 7.25
CA VAL A 42 -5.82 0.85 7.80
C VAL A 42 -4.63 1.60 7.22
N LEU A 43 -4.89 2.68 6.50
CA LEU A 43 -3.87 3.62 6.04
C LEU A 43 -3.57 4.60 7.19
N ARG A 44 -2.31 4.69 7.62
CA ARG A 44 -1.92 5.55 8.73
C ARG A 44 -0.50 6.10 8.54
N MET A 45 -0.37 7.42 8.53
CA MET A 45 0.92 8.08 8.73
C MET A 45 1.10 8.36 10.22
N HIS A 46 2.21 7.92 10.78
CA HIS A 46 2.55 8.14 12.18
C HIS A 46 4.06 8.05 12.38
N GLY A 47 4.54 8.69 13.45
CA GLY A 47 5.95 8.73 13.77
C GLY A 47 6.56 10.12 13.63
N TYR A 48 7.75 10.32 14.16
CA TYR A 48 8.49 11.55 14.00
C TYR A 48 9.58 11.43 12.94
N ARG A 49 10.00 12.59 12.40
CA ARG A 49 10.99 12.69 11.32
C ARG A 49 12.21 13.48 11.74
N GLU A 50 13.35 13.17 11.12
CA GLU A 50 14.58 13.95 11.24
C GLU A 50 14.59 15.13 10.25
N PRO A 51 15.29 16.26 10.58
CA PRO A 51 15.94 16.49 11.87
C PRO A 51 14.93 16.74 12.99
N GLN A 52 15.31 16.37 14.21
CA GLN A 52 14.50 16.69 15.39
C GLN A 52 14.43 18.19 15.59
N ILE A 53 13.24 18.69 15.85
CA ILE A 53 13.03 20.07 16.26
C ILE A 53 13.11 20.12 17.79
N GLN A 54 14.05 20.88 18.31
CA GLN A 54 14.14 21.11 19.75
C GLN A 54 12.89 21.87 20.21
N PRO A 55 12.19 21.42 21.26
CA PRO A 55 11.11 22.18 21.82
C PRO A 55 11.67 23.51 22.35
N PRO A 56 10.88 24.60 22.31
CA PRO A 56 11.26 25.80 23.04
C PRO A 56 11.51 25.42 24.52
N GLU A 57 12.50 26.02 25.16
CA GLU A 57 12.96 25.74 26.53
C GLU A 57 11.87 26.01 27.58
N ARG A 58 10.68 25.49 27.40
CA ARG A 58 9.55 25.78 28.29
C ARG A 58 8.78 24.51 28.63
N TYR A 59 8.56 24.42 29.92
CA TYR A 59 7.54 23.56 30.48
C TYR A 59 6.17 24.22 30.22
N ARG A 60 5.25 23.52 29.65
CA ARG A 60 3.85 23.91 29.68
C ARG A 60 3.24 23.28 30.92
N ASP A 61 2.73 24.14 31.83
CA ASP A 61 2.08 23.71 33.08
C ASP A 61 2.97 22.80 33.96
N GLY A 62 4.29 23.03 33.94
CA GLY A 62 5.25 22.25 34.74
C GLY A 62 5.59 20.87 34.15
N ILE A 63 5.08 20.52 32.99
CA ILE A 63 5.36 19.24 32.30
C ILE A 63 6.45 19.45 31.28
N PRO A 64 7.55 18.64 31.29
CA PRO A 64 8.58 18.67 30.27
C PRO A 64 7.97 18.37 28.90
N GLN A 65 8.26 19.22 27.91
CA GLN A 65 7.91 18.91 26.53
C GLN A 65 8.93 17.94 25.93
N CYS A 66 8.43 16.88 25.28
CA CYS A 66 9.27 16.00 24.50
C CYS A 66 9.75 16.72 23.23
N ASN A 67 10.95 16.36 22.76
CA ASN A 67 11.42 16.78 21.45
C ASN A 67 10.41 16.37 20.37
N SER A 68 10.13 17.26 19.45
CA SER A 68 9.31 16.98 18.28
C SER A 68 10.21 16.71 17.07
N GLY A 69 9.75 15.85 16.19
CA GLY A 69 10.39 15.65 14.89
C GLY A 69 10.03 16.76 13.89
N SER A 70 10.64 16.71 12.73
CA SER A 70 10.23 17.50 11.58
C SER A 70 8.78 17.17 11.20
N PRO A 71 8.08 18.10 10.51
CA PRO A 71 6.74 17.87 9.99
C PRO A 71 6.63 16.57 9.19
N ASN A 72 5.52 15.85 9.35
CA ASN A 72 5.27 14.55 8.74
C ASN A 72 3.94 14.51 7.96
N GLU A 73 3.45 15.64 7.55
CA GLU A 73 2.28 15.77 6.68
C GLU A 73 2.68 15.49 5.22
N LEU A 74 1.72 15.10 4.38
CA LEU A 74 1.98 14.75 2.97
C LEU A 74 2.78 15.82 2.22
N TRP A 75 2.48 17.10 2.47
CA TRP A 75 3.15 18.24 1.82
C TRP A 75 4.56 18.55 2.35
N SER A 76 5.00 17.89 3.41
CA SER A 76 6.31 18.12 4.01
C SER A 76 7.47 17.54 3.18
N TYR A 77 7.18 16.75 2.15
CA TYR A 77 8.15 16.02 1.34
C TYR A 77 8.35 16.61 -0.07
N GLY A 78 7.89 17.84 -0.30
CA GLY A 78 7.96 18.53 -1.57
C GLY A 78 6.79 18.25 -2.51
N GLU A 79 6.60 19.15 -3.49
CA GLU A 79 5.41 19.16 -4.34
C GLU A 79 5.25 17.88 -5.19
N GLU A 80 6.34 17.37 -5.76
CA GLU A 80 6.28 16.15 -6.59
C GLU A 80 5.83 14.93 -5.77
N ASN A 81 6.42 14.74 -4.60
CA ASN A 81 6.06 13.64 -3.70
C ASN A 81 4.64 13.81 -3.14
N TYR A 82 4.25 15.05 -2.85
CA TYR A 82 2.90 15.38 -2.43
C TYR A 82 1.88 15.01 -3.51
N ALA A 83 2.12 15.37 -4.77
CA ALA A 83 1.22 15.03 -5.87
C ALA A 83 1.01 13.51 -6.03
N ILE A 84 2.09 12.73 -5.90
CA ILE A 84 2.02 11.27 -5.94
C ILE A 84 1.15 10.74 -4.79
N MET A 85 1.44 11.16 -3.55
CA MET A 85 0.68 10.69 -2.38
C MET A 85 -0.78 11.14 -2.40
N GLN A 86 -1.06 12.35 -2.90
CA GLN A 86 -2.42 12.87 -3.06
C GLN A 86 -3.23 12.04 -4.06
N HIS A 87 -2.62 11.68 -5.21
CA HIS A 87 -3.24 10.77 -6.16
C HIS A 87 -3.65 9.44 -5.49
N TRP A 88 -2.72 8.81 -4.78
CA TRP A 88 -2.99 7.53 -4.11
C TRP A 88 -3.99 7.65 -2.95
N LEU A 89 -4.05 8.79 -2.28
CA LEU A 89 -5.10 9.06 -1.30
C LEU A 89 -6.49 9.15 -1.96
N THR A 90 -6.57 9.73 -3.15
CA THR A 90 -7.82 9.76 -3.94
C THR A 90 -8.24 8.35 -4.33
N VAL A 91 -7.31 7.50 -4.79
CA VAL A 91 -7.57 6.08 -5.04
C VAL A 91 -8.11 5.38 -3.77
N ARG A 92 -7.51 5.65 -2.61
CA ARG A 92 -8.00 5.10 -1.33
C ARG A 92 -9.42 5.51 -1.02
N GLU A 93 -9.79 6.76 -1.26
CA GLU A 93 -11.16 7.25 -1.06
C GLU A 93 -12.15 6.58 -2.03
N THR A 94 -11.77 6.38 -3.27
CA THR A 94 -12.55 5.61 -4.25
C THR A 94 -12.79 4.17 -3.77
N LEU A 95 -11.79 3.57 -3.13
CA LEU A 95 -11.89 2.21 -2.59
C LEU A 95 -12.69 2.12 -1.28
N ARG A 96 -13.12 3.22 -0.66
CA ARG A 96 -13.81 3.21 0.64
C ARG A 96 -15.01 2.26 0.68
N PRO A 97 -15.95 2.26 -0.28
CA PRO A 97 -17.09 1.34 -0.24
C PRO A 97 -16.67 -0.15 -0.32
N TYR A 98 -15.63 -0.44 -1.11
CA TYR A 98 -15.07 -1.79 -1.20
C TYR A 98 -14.44 -2.23 0.13
N ILE A 99 -13.67 -1.37 0.75
CA ILE A 99 -13.02 -1.63 2.05
C ILE A 99 -14.07 -1.84 3.14
N ASP A 100 -15.12 -1.03 3.16
CA ASP A 100 -16.23 -1.20 4.11
C ASP A 100 -16.93 -2.55 3.92
N ALA A 101 -17.11 -2.99 2.67
CA ALA A 101 -17.65 -4.32 2.38
C ALA A 101 -16.72 -5.43 2.88
N LEU A 102 -15.41 -5.29 2.69
CA LEU A 102 -14.43 -6.25 3.21
C LEU A 102 -14.43 -6.32 4.74
N TYR A 103 -14.57 -5.19 5.44
CA TYR A 103 -14.70 -5.18 6.89
C TYR A 103 -15.98 -5.88 7.37
N ARG A 104 -17.10 -5.73 6.66
CA ARG A 104 -18.33 -6.46 6.96
C ARG A 104 -18.15 -7.97 6.76
N GLN A 105 -17.47 -8.39 5.69
CA GLN A 105 -17.12 -9.79 5.47
C GLN A 105 -16.22 -10.34 6.58
N ALA A 106 -15.20 -9.57 6.98
CA ALA A 106 -14.33 -9.94 8.09
C ALA A 106 -15.11 -10.12 9.41
N HIS A 107 -16.07 -9.24 9.69
CA HIS A 107 -16.90 -9.33 10.89
C HIS A 107 -17.84 -10.55 10.86
N LEU A 108 -18.46 -10.82 9.72
CA LEU A 108 -19.50 -11.85 9.60
C LEU A 108 -18.92 -13.25 9.37
N HIS A 109 -17.81 -13.35 8.64
CA HIS A 109 -17.27 -14.63 8.16
C HIS A 109 -15.84 -14.91 8.62
N GLY A 110 -15.15 -13.91 9.19
CA GLY A 110 -13.76 -14.04 9.59
C GLY A 110 -12.76 -13.92 8.43
N ASP A 111 -13.20 -13.55 7.23
CA ASP A 111 -12.34 -13.41 6.07
C ASP A 111 -11.40 -12.23 6.22
N PRO A 112 -10.07 -12.41 6.11
CA PRO A 112 -9.15 -11.30 6.21
C PRO A 112 -9.25 -10.38 4.99
N LEU A 113 -8.99 -9.07 5.18
CA LEU A 113 -8.93 -8.12 4.07
C LEU A 113 -7.71 -8.38 3.19
N MET A 114 -6.55 -8.61 3.81
CA MET A 114 -5.33 -8.99 3.09
C MET A 114 -5.20 -10.51 3.10
N ARG A 115 -5.08 -11.10 1.91
CA ARG A 115 -5.09 -12.56 1.71
C ARG A 115 -3.87 -13.00 0.91
N PRO A 116 -3.17 -14.07 1.28
CA PRO A 116 -2.17 -14.65 0.39
C PRO A 116 -2.86 -15.22 -0.85
N LEU A 117 -2.14 -15.32 -1.97
CA LEU A 117 -2.72 -15.77 -3.24
C LEU A 117 -3.38 -17.16 -3.11
N PHE A 118 -2.78 -18.07 -2.35
CA PHE A 118 -3.32 -19.43 -2.15
C PHE A 118 -4.68 -19.45 -1.43
N TRP A 119 -5.14 -18.36 -0.82
CA TRP A 119 -6.46 -18.27 -0.20
C TRP A 119 -7.58 -18.50 -1.22
N HIS A 120 -7.47 -17.87 -2.39
CA HIS A 120 -8.44 -18.03 -3.48
C HIS A 120 -7.95 -19.00 -4.56
N TYR A 121 -6.64 -19.26 -4.65
CA TYR A 121 -6.01 -20.10 -5.65
C TYR A 121 -5.24 -21.29 -5.04
N PRO A 122 -5.91 -22.14 -4.22
CA PRO A 122 -5.22 -23.21 -3.48
C PRO A 122 -4.64 -24.32 -4.37
N LYS A 123 -5.13 -24.46 -5.61
CA LYS A 123 -4.64 -25.43 -6.59
C LYS A 123 -3.45 -24.93 -7.40
N ASP A 124 -3.18 -23.64 -7.36
CA ASP A 124 -2.08 -23.01 -8.05
C ASP A 124 -0.81 -23.09 -7.19
N LYS A 125 0.19 -23.88 -7.63
CA LYS A 125 1.43 -24.08 -6.89
C LYS A 125 2.24 -22.80 -6.73
N GLN A 126 2.23 -21.91 -7.72
CA GLN A 126 2.95 -20.63 -7.65
C GLN A 126 2.33 -19.71 -6.61
N SER A 127 1.02 -19.76 -6.44
CA SER A 127 0.34 -19.00 -5.40
C SER A 127 0.78 -19.35 -3.97
N TRP A 128 1.27 -20.58 -3.75
CA TRP A 128 1.86 -20.99 -2.46
C TRP A 128 3.29 -20.50 -2.27
N ALA A 129 4.04 -20.37 -3.36
CA ALA A 129 5.44 -19.92 -3.35
C ALA A 129 5.57 -18.38 -3.34
N CYS A 130 4.51 -17.67 -3.70
CA CYS A 130 4.50 -16.22 -3.80
C CYS A 130 4.52 -15.57 -2.39
N GLU A 131 5.58 -14.80 -2.10
CA GLU A 131 5.79 -14.17 -0.78
C GLU A 131 5.68 -12.63 -0.81
N ASP A 132 5.68 -12.05 -2.00
CA ASP A 132 5.81 -10.62 -2.24
C ASP A 132 4.61 -9.97 -2.97
N GLN A 133 3.50 -10.72 -3.05
CA GLN A 133 2.22 -10.28 -3.58
C GLN A 133 1.09 -10.77 -2.68
N TYR A 134 -0.03 -10.09 -2.73
CA TYR A 134 -1.22 -10.50 -1.98
C TYR A 134 -2.50 -10.05 -2.68
N LEU A 135 -3.61 -10.61 -2.24
CA LEU A 135 -4.93 -10.13 -2.62
C LEU A 135 -5.46 -9.18 -1.53
N PHE A 136 -5.98 -8.04 -1.96
CA PHE A 136 -6.77 -7.17 -1.11
C PHE A 136 -8.25 -7.39 -1.42
N GLY A 137 -8.92 -8.11 -0.54
CA GLY A 137 -10.19 -8.75 -0.83
C GLY A 137 -10.02 -9.90 -1.83
N GLU A 138 -10.99 -10.09 -2.71
CA GLU A 138 -10.92 -11.09 -3.79
C GLU A 138 -10.65 -10.48 -5.17
N ASP A 139 -10.80 -9.16 -5.29
CA ASP A 139 -10.79 -8.47 -6.58
C ASP A 139 -9.49 -7.79 -6.94
N LEU A 140 -8.65 -7.48 -5.96
CA LEU A 140 -7.41 -6.75 -6.19
C LEU A 140 -6.19 -7.61 -5.87
N LEU A 141 -5.31 -7.81 -6.86
CA LEU A 141 -3.98 -8.36 -6.66
C LEU A 141 -2.99 -7.20 -6.58
N VAL A 142 -2.21 -7.15 -5.51
CA VAL A 142 -1.26 -6.07 -5.22
C VAL A 142 0.15 -6.64 -5.19
N ALA A 143 1.05 -6.06 -5.99
CA ALA A 143 2.45 -6.43 -6.08
C ALA A 143 3.36 -5.23 -5.72
N PRO A 144 3.60 -4.97 -4.43
CA PRO A 144 4.39 -3.82 -3.99
C PRO A 144 5.81 -3.84 -4.52
N VAL A 145 6.38 -2.66 -4.76
CA VAL A 145 7.82 -2.52 -5.04
C VAL A 145 8.58 -2.64 -3.73
N MET A 146 9.49 -3.61 -3.65
CA MET A 146 10.16 -4.00 -2.41
C MET A 146 11.61 -3.54 -2.30
N GLN A 147 12.19 -2.98 -3.37
CA GLN A 147 13.59 -2.59 -3.41
C GLN A 147 13.75 -1.14 -3.86
N ALA A 148 14.67 -0.41 -3.23
CA ALA A 148 15.01 0.95 -3.62
C ALA A 148 15.52 0.97 -5.08
N GLY A 149 15.10 1.99 -5.83
CA GLY A 149 15.49 2.16 -7.23
C GLY A 149 14.83 1.22 -8.22
N GLN A 150 14.01 0.27 -7.77
CA GLN A 150 13.30 -0.66 -8.66
C GLN A 150 12.24 0.09 -9.48
N ARG A 151 12.26 -0.11 -10.81
CA ARG A 151 11.34 0.53 -11.77
C ARG A 151 10.59 -0.47 -12.65
N GLU A 152 10.77 -1.75 -12.39
CA GLU A 152 10.03 -2.86 -12.98
C GLU A 152 9.70 -3.88 -11.90
N ARG A 153 8.61 -4.62 -12.08
CA ARG A 153 8.15 -5.63 -11.14
C ARG A 153 7.76 -6.91 -11.86
N ASP A 154 8.33 -8.03 -11.44
CA ASP A 154 7.88 -9.35 -11.86
C ASP A 154 6.66 -9.74 -11.01
N VAL A 155 5.58 -10.16 -11.65
CA VAL A 155 4.30 -10.46 -11.01
C VAL A 155 3.81 -11.82 -11.48
N TRP A 156 3.38 -12.66 -10.55
CA TRP A 156 2.62 -13.85 -10.85
C TRP A 156 1.13 -13.54 -10.88
N LEU A 157 0.46 -13.82 -11.98
CA LEU A 157 -0.99 -13.73 -12.10
C LEU A 157 -1.60 -15.13 -11.94
N PRO A 158 -2.38 -15.39 -10.87
CA PRO A 158 -2.93 -16.72 -10.60
C PRO A 158 -3.85 -17.23 -11.73
N THR A 159 -3.84 -18.55 -11.91
CA THR A 159 -4.68 -19.23 -12.91
C THR A 159 -6.17 -19.10 -12.61
N GLY A 160 -7.01 -19.17 -13.67
CA GLY A 160 -8.47 -19.26 -13.53
C GLY A 160 -9.21 -17.93 -13.64
N ASN A 161 -8.52 -16.81 -13.74
CA ASN A 161 -9.10 -15.50 -14.05
C ASN A 161 -8.21 -14.74 -15.04
N SER A 162 -8.79 -13.76 -15.72
CA SER A 162 -8.05 -12.70 -16.37
C SER A 162 -7.94 -11.49 -15.44
N TRP A 163 -6.93 -10.67 -15.67
CA TRP A 163 -6.58 -9.55 -14.84
C TRP A 163 -6.46 -8.28 -15.66
N ILE A 164 -6.85 -7.15 -15.08
CA ILE A 164 -6.79 -5.84 -15.72
C ILE A 164 -5.95 -4.94 -14.83
N ALA A 165 -4.85 -4.43 -15.38
CA ALA A 165 -4.02 -3.43 -14.70
C ALA A 165 -4.75 -2.08 -14.62
N LEU A 166 -4.32 -1.19 -13.72
CA LEU A 166 -4.94 0.14 -13.55
C LEU A 166 -4.87 1.00 -14.82
N ASN A 167 -3.91 0.75 -15.71
CA ASN A 167 -3.80 1.40 -17.03
C ASN A 167 -4.71 0.78 -18.12
N GLY A 168 -5.57 -0.17 -17.75
CA GLY A 168 -6.49 -0.84 -18.66
C GLY A 168 -5.92 -2.03 -19.45
N GLU A 169 -4.63 -2.31 -19.34
CA GLU A 169 -4.04 -3.48 -19.99
C GLU A 169 -4.58 -4.78 -19.41
N ARG A 170 -4.85 -5.75 -20.31
CA ARG A 170 -5.41 -7.06 -19.94
C ARG A 170 -4.35 -8.13 -20.01
N TYR A 171 -4.36 -9.00 -18.99
CA TYR A 171 -3.44 -10.14 -18.87
C TYR A 171 -4.22 -11.42 -18.60
N ALA A 172 -3.76 -12.52 -19.17
CA ALA A 172 -4.26 -13.82 -18.81
C ALA A 172 -3.74 -14.25 -17.42
N GLY A 173 -4.50 -15.08 -16.71
CA GLY A 173 -3.97 -15.73 -15.52
C GLY A 173 -3.12 -16.95 -15.87
N GLY A 174 -2.28 -17.36 -14.91
CA GLY A 174 -1.36 -18.49 -15.07
C GLY A 174 -0.01 -18.12 -15.68
N GLU A 175 0.38 -16.87 -15.65
CA GLU A 175 1.64 -16.41 -16.23
C GLU A 175 2.43 -15.48 -15.30
N HIS A 176 3.75 -15.47 -15.48
CA HIS A 176 4.62 -14.43 -14.95
C HIS A 176 4.71 -13.30 -15.97
N ILE A 177 4.47 -12.10 -15.51
CA ILE A 177 4.61 -10.89 -16.31
C ILE A 177 5.65 -9.96 -15.68
N ARG A 178 6.27 -9.12 -16.50
CA ARG A 178 7.10 -8.02 -16.04
C ARG A 178 6.44 -6.72 -16.45
N VAL A 179 6.18 -5.86 -15.48
CA VAL A 179 5.47 -4.60 -15.68
C VAL A 179 6.29 -3.40 -15.20
N PRO A 180 6.14 -2.23 -15.83
CA PRO A 180 6.73 -1.00 -15.32
C PRO A 180 6.24 -0.70 -13.91
N ALA A 181 7.14 -0.12 -13.09
CA ALA A 181 6.86 0.32 -11.73
C ALA A 181 7.60 1.64 -11.46
N ALA A 182 7.26 2.68 -12.24
CA ALA A 182 7.75 4.03 -12.01
C ALA A 182 7.42 4.50 -10.59
N LEU A 183 8.07 5.55 -10.08
CA LEU A 183 7.93 5.95 -8.68
C LEU A 183 6.48 6.30 -8.32
N GLU A 184 5.76 6.88 -9.26
CA GLU A 184 4.36 7.26 -9.12
C GLU A 184 3.37 6.09 -9.16
N THR A 185 3.83 4.88 -9.52
CA THR A 185 2.94 3.73 -9.73
C THR A 185 3.27 2.55 -8.81
N ILE A 186 2.27 1.76 -8.47
CA ILE A 186 2.37 0.44 -7.87
C ILE A 186 1.60 -0.55 -8.74
N PRO A 187 2.19 -1.71 -9.12
CA PRO A 187 1.45 -2.71 -9.86
C PRO A 187 0.28 -3.28 -9.05
N VAL A 188 -0.93 -3.02 -9.56
CA VAL A 188 -2.19 -3.53 -9.03
C VAL A 188 -3.01 -4.04 -10.20
N PHE A 189 -3.63 -5.19 -10.01
CA PHE A 189 -4.45 -5.85 -11.01
C PHE A 189 -5.83 -6.13 -10.46
N ILE A 190 -6.84 -5.82 -11.25
CA ILE A 190 -8.24 -6.01 -10.91
C ILE A 190 -8.69 -7.31 -11.57
N ARG A 191 -9.34 -8.19 -10.83
CA ARG A 191 -9.94 -9.41 -11.37
C ARG A 191 -11.00 -9.05 -12.43
N GLU A 192 -10.95 -9.66 -13.59
CA GLU A 192 -11.94 -9.43 -14.65
C GLU A 192 -13.36 -9.74 -14.14
N GLY A 193 -14.31 -8.88 -14.47
CA GLY A 193 -15.69 -8.94 -13.99
C GLY A 193 -15.94 -8.21 -12.68
N SER A 194 -14.90 -7.70 -12.00
CA SER A 194 -15.09 -6.85 -10.82
C SER A 194 -15.69 -5.49 -11.17
N PRO A 195 -16.62 -4.97 -10.35
CA PRO A 195 -17.14 -3.61 -10.53
C PRO A 195 -16.09 -2.51 -10.30
N LEU A 196 -14.95 -2.85 -9.68
CA LEU A 196 -13.85 -1.91 -9.44
C LEU A 196 -13.18 -1.44 -10.74
N ILE A 197 -13.32 -2.18 -11.84
CA ILE A 197 -12.78 -1.80 -13.15
C ILE A 197 -13.32 -0.43 -13.57
N GLN A 198 -14.61 -0.19 -13.42
CA GLN A 198 -15.25 1.08 -13.80
C GLN A 198 -14.85 2.26 -12.90
N GLN A 199 -14.25 1.98 -11.75
CA GLN A 199 -13.91 2.99 -10.74
C GLN A 199 -12.43 3.33 -10.72
N LEU A 200 -11.56 2.39 -11.13
CA LEU A 200 -10.11 2.47 -10.95
C LEU A 200 -9.31 2.45 -12.26
N VAL A 201 -9.90 2.01 -13.36
CA VAL A 201 -9.24 1.99 -14.67
C VAL A 201 -9.52 3.31 -15.37
N ASP A 202 -8.44 4.03 -15.73
CA ASP A 202 -8.47 5.26 -16.51
C ASP A 202 -8.81 5.04 -17.99
#